data_8041a2d9970d9a2f65ed7ad6e934d00c
#
_entry.id   8041a2d9970d9a2f65ed7ad6e934d00c
#
_cell.length_a   1.000
_cell.length_b   1.000
_cell.length_c   1.000
_cell.angle_alpha   90.00
_cell.angle_beta   90.00
_cell.angle_gamma   90.00
#
_symmetry.space_group_name_H-M   'P 1'
#
loop_
_entity.id
_entity.type
_entity.pdbx_description
1 polymer ?
#
loop_
_entity_poly.entity_id
_entity_poly.type
_entity_poly.pdbx_seq_one_letter_code
_entity_poly.pdbx_strand_id
1 'polypeptide(L)'
;MGDRMIKDKILAMLQTLGERFEDPKIQRRFKDYNKALQFIFPDIDVKMYMKIGDAELLEVAEGETEAELQVTMDSPVFFAIIEKTESPMAAYSAGKLKTKGEVPDLLKLQKLLL
;
A
#
# COMPACT_ATOMS: atom_id res chain seq x y z
N MET A 1 19.53 -9.05 9.69
CA MET A 1 18.62 -9.21 10.84
C MET A 1 17.57 -8.13 10.90
N GLY A 2 17.95 -6.85 10.87
CA GLY A 2 16.99 -5.75 10.86
C GLY A 2 16.02 -5.78 9.70
N ASP A 3 16.49 -6.17 8.51
CA ASP A 3 15.65 -6.19 7.32
C ASP A 3 14.51 -7.21 7.42
N ARG A 4 14.77 -8.36 8.04
CA ARG A 4 13.73 -9.37 8.20
C ARG A 4 12.64 -8.89 9.15
N MET A 5 13.01 -8.23 10.24
CA MET A 5 12.04 -7.66 11.19
C MET A 5 11.21 -6.56 10.52
N ILE A 6 11.88 -5.70 9.74
CA ILE A 6 11.19 -4.64 9.00
C ILE A 6 10.23 -5.23 7.97
N LYS A 7 10.67 -6.26 7.25
CA LYS A 7 9.84 -6.95 6.26
C LYS A 7 8.59 -7.54 6.91
N ASP A 8 8.75 -8.25 8.02
CA ASP A 8 7.64 -8.87 8.73
C ASP A 8 6.67 -7.80 9.25
N LYS A 9 7.18 -6.67 9.72
CA LYS A 9 6.35 -5.56 10.19
C LYS A 9 5.55 -4.94 9.05
N ILE A 10 6.16 -4.75 7.88
CA ILE A 10 5.46 -4.23 6.69
C ILE A 10 4.34 -5.19 6.29
N LEU A 11 4.65 -6.49 6.23
CA LEU A 11 3.66 -7.48 5.86
C LEU A 11 2.47 -7.46 6.81
N ALA A 12 2.74 -7.39 8.11
CA ALA A 12 1.68 -7.31 9.12
C ALA A 12 0.84 -6.04 8.95
N MET A 13 1.47 -4.91 8.65
CA MET A 13 0.75 -3.65 8.43
C MET A 13 -0.12 -3.69 7.19
N LEU A 14 0.37 -4.30 6.10
CA LEU A 14 -0.44 -4.46 4.90
C LEU A 14 -1.65 -5.35 5.16
N GLN A 15 -1.47 -6.41 5.93
CA GLN A 15 -2.57 -7.29 6.33
C GLN A 15 -3.59 -6.54 7.18
N THR A 16 -3.13 -5.67 8.09
CA THR A 16 -4.01 -4.87 8.94
C THR A 16 -4.85 -3.88 8.11
N LEU A 17 -4.34 -3.41 6.98
CA LEU A 17 -5.13 -2.56 6.08
C LEU A 17 -6.40 -3.26 5.61
N GLY A 18 -6.41 -4.59 5.57
CA GLY A 18 -7.61 -5.35 5.23
C GLY A 18 -8.79 -5.09 6.17
N GLU A 19 -8.50 -4.74 7.43
CA GLU A 19 -9.55 -4.41 8.40
C GLU A 19 -10.28 -3.11 8.04
N ARG A 20 -9.66 -2.23 7.26
CA ARG A 20 -10.29 -1.00 6.80
C ARG A 20 -11.50 -1.28 5.93
N PHE A 21 -11.55 -2.43 5.26
CA PHE A 21 -12.68 -2.81 4.43
C PHE A 21 -13.93 -3.15 5.24
N GLU A 22 -13.85 -3.19 6.56
CA GLU A 22 -15.02 -3.30 7.42
C GLU A 22 -15.78 -1.97 7.52
N ASP A 23 -15.12 -0.85 7.22
CA ASP A 23 -15.76 0.46 7.21
C ASP A 23 -16.66 0.60 5.96
N PRO A 24 -17.97 0.87 6.14
CA PRO A 24 -18.88 1.01 4.99
C PRO A 24 -18.46 2.08 3.99
N LYS A 25 -17.76 3.14 4.43
CA LYS A 25 -17.26 4.18 3.52
C LYS A 25 -16.16 3.64 2.61
N ILE A 26 -15.27 2.82 3.18
CA ILE A 26 -14.21 2.19 2.40
C ILE A 26 -14.80 1.15 1.46
N GLN A 27 -15.75 0.34 1.93
CA GLN A 27 -16.42 -0.66 1.09
C GLN A 27 -17.04 -0.02 -0.15
N ARG A 28 -17.71 1.12 0.01
CA ARG A 28 -18.34 1.81 -1.14
C ARG A 28 -17.30 2.30 -2.15
N ARG A 29 -16.14 2.74 -1.67
CA ARG A 29 -15.07 3.24 -2.56
C ARG A 29 -14.39 2.11 -3.34
N PHE A 30 -14.35 0.91 -2.77
CA PHE A 30 -13.67 -0.23 -3.36
C PHE A 30 -14.63 -1.26 -3.95
N LYS A 31 -15.91 -0.97 -3.99
CA LYS A 31 -16.87 -1.81 -4.68
C LYS A 31 -16.49 -1.90 -6.14
N ASP A 32 -16.47 -3.10 -6.71
CA ASP A 32 -16.08 -3.37 -8.09
C ASP A 32 -14.61 -3.05 -8.40
N TYR A 33 -13.80 -2.80 -7.38
CA TYR A 33 -12.37 -2.56 -7.55
C TYR A 33 -11.62 -3.89 -7.44
N ASN A 34 -11.18 -4.42 -8.57
CA ASN A 34 -10.50 -5.72 -8.65
C ASN A 34 -9.12 -5.49 -9.24
N LYS A 35 -8.16 -5.10 -8.40
CA LYS A 35 -6.83 -4.71 -8.86
C LYS A 35 -5.77 -5.16 -7.87
N ALA A 36 -4.53 -5.23 -8.37
CA ALA A 36 -3.37 -5.51 -7.56
C ALA A 36 -2.55 -4.23 -7.37
N LEU A 37 -1.94 -4.10 -6.21
CA LEU A 37 -1.03 -3.01 -5.87
C LEU A 37 0.33 -3.59 -5.53
N GLN A 38 1.39 -3.07 -6.15
CA GLN A 38 2.76 -3.51 -5.91
C GLN A 38 3.50 -2.44 -5.11
N PHE A 39 4.07 -2.86 -3.99
CA PHE A 39 4.90 -1.99 -3.14
C PHE A 39 6.36 -2.36 -3.32
N ILE A 40 7.22 -1.37 -3.52
CA ILE A 40 8.65 -1.55 -3.70
C ILE A 40 9.38 -0.71 -2.65
N PHE A 41 10.26 -1.36 -1.88
CA PHE A 41 11.03 -0.72 -0.82
C PHE A 41 12.52 -0.83 -1.15
N PRO A 42 13.09 0.17 -1.86
CA PRO A 42 14.49 0.07 -2.32
C PRO A 42 15.52 0.03 -1.19
N ASP A 43 15.23 0.66 -0.06
CA ASP A 43 16.16 0.73 1.07
C ASP A 43 16.45 -0.63 1.70
N ILE A 44 15.52 -1.59 1.55
CA ILE A 44 15.68 -2.93 2.10
C ILE A 44 15.61 -4.02 1.02
N ASP A 45 15.54 -3.60 -0.25
CA ASP A 45 15.44 -4.53 -1.39
C ASP A 45 14.30 -5.54 -1.24
N VAL A 46 13.12 -5.04 -0.88
CA VAL A 46 11.92 -5.85 -0.66
C VAL A 46 10.80 -5.36 -1.56
N LYS A 47 10.06 -6.29 -2.12
CA LYS A 47 8.83 -6.03 -2.87
C LYS A 47 7.70 -6.82 -2.23
N MET A 48 6.55 -6.17 -2.12
CA MET A 48 5.34 -6.79 -1.59
C MET A 48 4.16 -6.38 -2.44
N TYR A 49 3.12 -7.18 -2.44
CA TYR A 49 1.92 -6.83 -3.19
C TYR A 49 0.67 -7.14 -2.37
N MET A 50 -0.40 -6.46 -2.73
CA MET A 50 -1.74 -6.79 -2.23
C MET A 50 -2.71 -6.88 -3.40
N LYS A 51 -3.63 -7.83 -3.30
CA LYS A 51 -4.72 -7.98 -4.27
C LYS A 51 -6.03 -7.67 -3.59
N ILE A 52 -6.82 -6.82 -4.24
CA ILE A 52 -8.11 -6.34 -3.73
C ILE A 52 -9.19 -6.78 -4.71
N GLY A 53 -10.29 -7.31 -4.19
CA GLY A 53 -11.46 -7.66 -4.98
C GLY A 53 -12.73 -7.48 -4.19
N ASP A 54 -13.71 -6.78 -4.77
CA ASP A 54 -15.02 -6.55 -4.17
C ASP A 54 -14.97 -6.06 -2.72
N ALA A 55 -14.15 -5.02 -2.50
CA ALA A 55 -13.97 -4.41 -1.18
C ALA A 55 -13.42 -5.37 -0.13
N GLU A 56 -12.59 -6.32 -0.55
CA GLU A 56 -11.89 -7.24 0.34
C GLU A 56 -10.42 -7.32 -0.01
N LEU A 57 -9.58 -7.51 1.00
CA LEU A 57 -8.18 -7.84 0.82
C LEU A 57 -8.08 -9.34 0.55
N LEU A 58 -7.76 -9.71 -0.69
CA LEU A 58 -7.72 -11.11 -1.10
C LEU A 58 -6.39 -11.78 -0.81
N GLU A 59 -5.29 -11.03 -0.96
CA GLU A 59 -3.95 -11.59 -0.78
C GLU A 59 -2.96 -10.49 -0.46
N VAL A 60 -2.06 -10.77 0.45
CA VAL A 60 -0.86 -9.97 0.74
C VAL A 60 0.31 -10.92 0.81
N ALA A 61 1.36 -10.64 0.07
CA ALA A 61 2.55 -11.49 0.06
C ALA A 61 3.79 -10.71 -0.36
N GLU A 62 4.94 -11.28 -0.04
CA GLU A 62 6.22 -10.78 -0.56
C GLU A 62 6.39 -11.28 -2.00
N GLY A 63 6.92 -10.42 -2.87
CA GLY A 63 7.23 -10.76 -4.24
C GLY A 63 6.68 -9.76 -5.23
N GLU A 64 6.77 -10.11 -6.51
CA GLU A 64 6.28 -9.29 -7.61
C GLU A 64 4.99 -9.87 -8.17
N THR A 65 4.12 -8.99 -8.64
CA THR A 65 2.92 -9.36 -9.38
C THR A 65 2.67 -8.31 -10.45
N GLU A 66 1.90 -8.67 -11.46
CA GLU A 66 1.36 -7.64 -12.35
C GLU A 66 0.38 -6.80 -11.55
N ALA A 67 0.55 -5.50 -11.60
CA ALA A 67 -0.24 -4.58 -10.79
C ALA A 67 -0.63 -3.35 -11.58
N GLU A 68 -1.84 -2.88 -11.35
CA GLU A 68 -2.34 -1.66 -11.96
C GLU A 68 -1.68 -0.43 -11.35
N LEU A 69 -1.23 -0.53 -10.10
CA LEU A 69 -0.52 0.55 -9.43
C LEU A 69 0.76 0.01 -8.79
N GLN A 70 1.88 0.65 -9.09
CA GLN A 70 3.16 0.43 -8.39
C GLN A 70 3.46 1.62 -7.52
N VAL A 71 3.88 1.37 -6.28
CA VAL A 71 4.26 2.42 -5.34
C VAL A 71 5.66 2.11 -4.83
N THR A 72 6.58 3.06 -5.02
CA THR A 72 7.96 2.92 -4.59
C THR A 72 8.26 3.95 -3.52
N MET A 73 8.73 3.49 -2.36
CA MET A 73 9.13 4.36 -1.26
C MET A 73 10.06 3.60 -0.32
N ASP A 74 10.92 4.33 0.37
CA ASP A 74 11.73 3.72 1.42
C ASP A 74 10.86 3.34 2.61
N SER A 75 11.25 2.32 3.34
CA SER A 75 10.45 1.80 4.44
C SER A 75 10.11 2.83 5.53
N PRO A 76 11.00 3.77 5.90
CA PRO A 76 10.62 4.80 6.87
C PRO A 76 9.47 5.69 6.40
N VAL A 77 9.37 5.96 5.10
CA VAL A 77 8.26 6.73 4.54
C VAL A 77 6.95 5.97 4.70
N PHE A 78 6.97 4.67 4.41
CA PHE A 78 5.80 3.82 4.60
C PHE A 78 5.32 3.84 6.05
N PHE A 79 6.24 3.68 7.00
CA PHE A 79 5.88 3.68 8.42
C PHE A 79 5.31 5.04 8.84
N ALA A 80 5.90 6.15 8.36
CA ALA A 80 5.39 7.49 8.66
C ALA A 80 3.96 7.68 8.15
N ILE A 81 3.66 7.16 6.97
CA ILE A 81 2.30 7.23 6.41
C ILE A 81 1.33 6.41 7.25
N ILE A 82 1.70 5.18 7.62
CA ILE A 82 0.85 4.31 8.42
C ILE A 82 0.62 4.92 9.82
N GLU A 83 1.64 5.52 10.40
CA GLU A 83 1.57 6.16 11.72
C GLU A 83 0.92 7.56 11.65
N LYS A 84 0.59 8.02 10.45
CA LYS A 84 -0.07 9.31 10.19
C LYS A 84 0.78 10.52 10.57
N THR A 85 2.10 10.36 10.60
CA THR A 85 3.03 11.47 10.76
C THR A 85 3.38 12.15 9.44
N GLU A 86 3.04 11.48 8.32
CA GLU A 86 3.20 12.04 6.98
C GLU A 86 2.01 11.59 6.12
N SER A 87 1.48 12.49 5.28
CA SER A 87 0.41 12.10 4.38
C SER A 87 0.98 11.51 3.09
N PRO A 88 0.25 10.57 2.44
CA PRO A 88 0.69 10.02 1.15
C PRO A 88 0.92 11.08 0.10
N MET A 89 0.06 12.09 0.02
CA MET A 89 0.20 13.16 -0.99
C MET A 89 1.38 14.08 -0.70
N ALA A 90 1.67 14.34 0.57
CA ALA A 90 2.85 15.12 0.93
C ALA A 90 4.13 14.37 0.56
N ALA A 91 4.18 13.07 0.83
CA ALA A 91 5.32 12.24 0.45
C ALA A 91 5.49 12.20 -1.07
N TYR A 92 4.39 12.09 -1.81
CA TYR A 92 4.39 12.10 -3.27
C TYR A 92 4.94 13.43 -3.79
N SER A 93 4.44 14.55 -3.28
CA SER A 93 4.87 15.89 -3.70
C SER A 93 6.34 16.15 -3.38
N ALA A 94 6.84 15.59 -2.28
CA ALA A 94 8.24 15.74 -1.89
C ALA A 94 9.19 14.79 -2.63
N GLY A 95 8.67 13.92 -3.51
CA GLY A 95 9.47 12.95 -4.23
C GLY A 95 9.90 11.74 -3.42
N LYS A 96 9.36 11.58 -2.21
CA LYS A 96 9.66 10.43 -1.34
C LYS A 96 8.87 9.18 -1.72
N LEU A 97 7.75 9.36 -2.41
CA LEU A 97 6.89 8.30 -2.88
C LEU A 97 6.70 8.47 -4.37
N LYS A 98 7.02 7.43 -5.12
CA LYS A 98 6.88 7.41 -6.57
C LYS A 98 5.82 6.40 -6.96
N THR A 99 5.06 6.70 -8.00
CA THR A 99 4.00 5.81 -8.46
C THR A 99 4.11 5.55 -9.95
N LYS A 100 3.66 4.36 -10.34
CA LYS A 100 3.46 4.00 -11.74
C LYS A 100 2.07 3.42 -11.84
N GLY A 101 1.20 4.09 -12.59
CA GLY A 101 -0.20 3.74 -12.72
C GLY A 101 -1.05 4.98 -12.87
N GLU A 102 -2.36 4.81 -12.77
CA GLU A 102 -3.30 5.90 -12.97
C GLU A 102 -3.60 6.65 -11.67
N VAL A 103 -3.85 7.96 -11.79
CA VAL A 103 -4.17 8.81 -10.65
C VAL A 103 -5.38 8.30 -9.85
N PRO A 104 -6.47 7.82 -10.46
CA PRO A 104 -7.59 7.28 -9.68
C PRO A 104 -7.18 6.15 -8.74
N ASP A 105 -6.25 5.28 -9.17
CA ASP A 105 -5.78 4.19 -8.31
C ASP A 105 -4.96 4.72 -7.14
N LEU A 106 -4.13 5.75 -7.37
CA LEU A 106 -3.39 6.39 -6.30
C LEU A 106 -4.33 7.03 -5.27
N LEU A 107 -5.38 7.69 -5.74
CA LEU A 107 -6.37 8.30 -4.83
C LEU A 107 -7.09 7.25 -4.00
N LYS A 108 -7.39 6.09 -4.57
CA LYS A 108 -7.99 4.99 -3.81
C LYS A 108 -7.04 4.46 -2.74
N LEU A 109 -5.76 4.27 -3.08
CA LEU A 109 -4.75 3.85 -2.11
C LEU A 109 -4.65 4.87 -0.98
N GLN A 110 -4.65 6.16 -1.29
CA GLN A 110 -4.62 7.21 -0.28
C GLN A 110 -5.76 7.06 0.72
N LYS A 111 -6.98 6.81 0.24
CA LYS A 111 -8.14 6.63 1.11
C LYS A 111 -8.01 5.39 1.98
N LEU A 112 -7.43 4.33 1.46
CA LEU A 112 -7.19 3.12 2.23
C LEU A 112 -6.15 3.35 3.34
N LEU A 113 -5.12 4.15 3.05
CA LEU A 113 -4.04 4.42 4.01
C LEU A 113 -4.43 5.46 5.08
N LEU A 114 -5.41 6.29 4.81
CA LEU A 114 -5.87 7.29 5.78
C LEU A 114 -6.88 6.66 6.74
#